data_89d8e93df42e86225eae9580aa30e012
#
_entry.id   89d8e93df42e86225eae9580aa30e012
#
_cell.length_a   1.000
_cell.length_b   1.000
_cell.length_c   1.000
_cell.angle_alpha   90.00
_cell.angle_beta   90.00
_cell.angle_gamma   90.00
#
_symmetry.space_group_name_H-M   'P 1'
#
loop_
_entity.id
_entity.type
_entity.pdbx_description
1 polymer ?
#
loop_
_entity_poly.entity_id
_entity_poly.type
_entity_poly.pdbx_seq_one_letter_code
_entity_poly.pdbx_strand_id
1 'polypeptide(L)'
;MKKVYETVITKLGANVPDFYQEKMLILFKDNAPQELLDYCVLHNLNSLYDDIKEGDILKINEKEFKITAVGDLVNKNLRDLGHICIKFDGNKIAELPGSLYVEDRGIPNINIGDSIIVER
;
A
#
# COMPACT_ATOMS: atom_id res chain seq x y z
N MET A 1 -19.00 8.05 0.72
CA MET A 1 -17.61 7.95 1.17
C MET A 1 -16.70 8.66 0.18
N LYS A 2 -15.69 9.34 0.69
CA LYS A 2 -14.75 10.06 -0.16
C LYS A 2 -13.60 9.14 -0.56
N LYS A 3 -13.33 9.03 -1.86
CA LYS A 3 -12.16 8.30 -2.35
C LYS A 3 -10.93 9.19 -2.19
N VAL A 4 -9.92 8.69 -1.49
CA VAL A 4 -8.68 9.40 -1.22
C VAL A 4 -7.58 8.95 -2.18
N TYR A 5 -7.54 7.64 -2.47
CA TYR A 5 -6.53 7.05 -3.33
C TYR A 5 -7.08 5.83 -4.03
N GLU A 6 -6.58 5.57 -5.23
CA GLU A 6 -7.01 4.42 -6.00
C GLU A 6 -5.91 3.96 -6.94
N THR A 7 -5.70 2.65 -7.00
CA THR A 7 -4.82 2.06 -8.00
C THR A 7 -5.23 0.62 -8.31
N VAL A 8 -4.62 0.04 -9.33
CA VAL A 8 -4.92 -1.32 -9.77
C VAL A 8 -3.60 -2.09 -9.91
N ILE A 9 -3.58 -3.30 -9.35
CA ILE A 9 -2.41 -4.17 -9.42
C ILE A 9 -2.22 -4.66 -10.85
N THR A 10 -1.03 -4.46 -11.41
CA THR A 10 -0.70 -4.88 -12.78
C THR A 10 0.22 -6.08 -12.82
N LYS A 11 1.03 -6.29 -11.77
CA LYS A 11 1.97 -7.41 -11.72
C LYS A 11 2.35 -7.68 -10.28
N LEU A 12 2.68 -8.94 -9.99
CA LEU A 12 3.15 -9.36 -8.67
C LEU A 12 4.56 -9.91 -8.81
N GLY A 13 5.51 -9.31 -8.10
CA GLY A 13 6.88 -9.80 -8.06
C GLY A 13 6.94 -11.21 -7.46
N ALA A 14 7.88 -12.02 -7.95
CA ALA A 14 7.99 -13.42 -7.53
C ALA A 14 8.25 -13.59 -6.03
N ASN A 15 8.92 -12.60 -5.41
CA ASN A 15 9.29 -12.66 -4.00
C ASN A 15 8.38 -11.85 -3.07
N VAL A 16 7.23 -11.37 -3.57
CA VAL A 16 6.26 -10.64 -2.74
C VAL A 16 5.88 -11.43 -1.48
N PRO A 17 5.60 -12.74 -1.56
CA PRO A 17 5.23 -13.50 -0.36
C PRO A 17 6.33 -13.59 0.70
N ASP A 18 7.60 -13.35 0.34
CA ASP A 18 8.70 -13.42 1.29
C ASP A 18 8.56 -12.39 2.43
N PHE A 19 7.81 -11.32 2.18
CA PHE A 19 7.59 -10.27 3.18
C PHE A 19 6.36 -10.49 4.05
N TYR A 20 5.58 -11.55 3.80
CA TYR A 20 4.37 -11.80 4.58
C TYR A 20 4.66 -12.09 6.05
N GLN A 21 5.81 -12.70 6.35
CA GLN A 21 6.23 -12.94 7.73
C GLN A 21 6.47 -11.62 8.48
N GLU A 22 6.86 -10.58 7.75
CA GLU A 22 7.07 -9.25 8.30
C GLU A 22 5.80 -8.40 8.22
N LYS A 23 4.68 -9.01 7.81
CA LYS A 23 3.37 -8.35 7.66
C LYS A 23 3.43 -7.17 6.73
N MET A 24 4.15 -7.30 5.62
CA MET A 24 4.46 -6.17 4.75
C MET A 24 4.17 -6.48 3.28
N LEU A 25 3.64 -5.47 2.58
CA LEU A 25 3.59 -5.40 1.12
C LEU A 25 4.33 -4.14 0.69
N ILE A 26 5.11 -4.26 -0.39
CA ILE A 26 5.82 -3.12 -0.98
C ILE A 26 5.12 -2.78 -2.29
N LEU A 27 4.58 -1.57 -2.39
CA LEU A 27 3.97 -1.07 -3.62
C LEU A 27 4.98 -0.24 -4.39
N PHE A 28 4.95 -0.37 -5.72
CA PHE A 28 5.70 0.51 -6.61
C PHE A 28 4.95 0.62 -7.93
N LYS A 29 5.02 1.78 -8.57
CA LYS A 29 4.47 1.93 -9.92
C LYS A 29 5.21 0.97 -10.86
N ASP A 30 4.56 0.56 -11.94
CA ASP A 30 5.08 -0.47 -12.84
C ASP A 30 6.30 -0.04 -13.67
N ASN A 31 6.77 1.19 -13.48
CA ASN A 31 8.06 1.67 -13.99
C ASN A 31 9.19 1.54 -12.94
N ALA A 32 9.02 0.69 -11.94
CA ALA A 32 10.00 0.51 -10.88
C ALA A 32 11.37 0.05 -11.42
N PRO A 33 12.48 0.39 -10.71
CA PRO A 33 13.80 -0.13 -11.08
C PRO A 33 13.81 -1.65 -11.12
N GLN A 34 14.57 -2.19 -12.06
CA GLN A 34 14.59 -3.64 -12.30
C GLN A 34 14.97 -4.44 -11.07
N GLU A 35 15.88 -3.92 -10.24
CA GLU A 35 16.35 -4.59 -9.02
C GLU A 35 15.23 -4.78 -8.00
N LEU A 36 14.15 -4.02 -8.10
CA LEU A 36 13.05 -4.05 -7.12
C LEU A 36 11.83 -4.81 -7.62
N LEU A 37 11.76 -5.14 -8.91
CA LEU A 37 10.55 -5.73 -9.50
C LEU A 37 10.08 -7.00 -8.81
N ASP A 38 11.03 -7.87 -8.42
CA ASP A 38 10.67 -9.16 -7.82
C ASP A 38 10.08 -9.03 -6.41
N TYR A 39 10.27 -7.90 -5.76
CA TYR A 39 9.85 -7.69 -4.38
C TYR A 39 8.57 -6.88 -4.26
N CYS A 40 8.08 -6.33 -5.36
CA CYS A 40 7.02 -5.33 -5.32
C CYS A 40 5.71 -5.82 -5.91
N VAL A 41 4.63 -5.29 -5.34
CA VAL A 41 3.30 -5.30 -5.94
C VAL A 41 3.27 -4.10 -6.88
N LEU A 42 3.24 -4.35 -8.18
CA LEU A 42 3.28 -3.29 -9.18
C LEU A 42 1.88 -2.83 -9.52
N HIS A 43 1.73 -1.54 -9.75
CA HIS A 43 0.45 -0.93 -10.07
C HIS A 43 0.65 0.24 -11.04
N ASN A 44 -0.42 0.75 -11.65
CA ASN A 44 -0.27 1.77 -12.69
C ASN A 44 -1.12 3.01 -12.53
N LEU A 45 -2.37 2.86 -12.05
CA LEU A 45 -3.30 4.00 -11.99
C LEU A 45 -2.80 5.09 -11.04
N ASN A 46 -2.43 4.71 -9.85
CA ASN A 46 -1.79 5.57 -8.85
C ASN A 46 -2.43 6.97 -8.73
N SER A 47 -3.73 7.02 -8.48
CA SER A 47 -4.47 8.28 -8.37
C SER A 47 -4.63 8.69 -6.91
N LEU A 48 -3.87 9.70 -6.50
CA LEU A 48 -3.97 10.28 -5.16
C LEU A 48 -4.80 11.56 -5.24
N TYR A 49 -5.99 11.52 -4.67
CA TYR A 49 -6.95 12.65 -4.74
C TYR A 49 -6.83 13.60 -3.55
N ASP A 50 -6.34 13.10 -2.43
CA ASP A 50 -6.11 13.86 -1.21
C ASP A 50 -5.05 13.12 -0.40
N ASP A 51 -4.48 13.77 0.59
CA ASP A 51 -3.51 13.11 1.47
C ASP A 51 -4.18 11.99 2.28
N ILE A 52 -3.52 10.84 2.33
CA ILE A 52 -3.95 9.74 3.20
C ILE A 52 -3.68 10.14 4.64
N LYS A 53 -4.66 9.90 5.52
CA LYS A 53 -4.58 10.29 6.93
C LYS A 53 -4.91 9.11 7.84
N GLU A 54 -4.41 9.17 9.05
CA GLU A 54 -4.79 8.23 10.09
C GLU A 54 -6.31 8.23 10.25
N GLY A 55 -6.89 7.05 10.37
CA GLY A 55 -8.34 6.87 10.46
C GLY A 55 -9.02 6.60 9.11
N ASP A 56 -8.34 6.83 8.00
CA ASP A 56 -8.86 6.44 6.69
C ASP A 56 -8.91 4.91 6.58
N ILE A 57 -9.65 4.39 5.61
CA ILE A 57 -9.83 2.96 5.40
C ILE A 57 -9.12 2.51 4.14
N LEU A 58 -8.20 1.56 4.28
CA LEU A 58 -7.59 0.87 3.15
C LEU A 58 -8.48 -0.30 2.76
N LYS A 59 -8.83 -0.39 1.47
CA LYS A 59 -9.60 -1.50 0.93
C LYS A 59 -8.77 -2.20 -0.14
N ILE A 60 -8.56 -3.49 0.05
CA ILE A 60 -7.96 -4.34 -0.99
C ILE A 60 -9.02 -5.38 -1.32
N ASN A 61 -9.59 -5.26 -2.51
CA ASN A 61 -10.81 -5.97 -2.89
C ASN A 61 -11.91 -5.63 -1.89
N GLU A 62 -12.46 -6.63 -1.20
CA GLU A 62 -13.54 -6.44 -0.23
C GLU A 62 -13.02 -6.37 1.20
N LYS A 63 -11.73 -6.57 1.43
CA LYS A 63 -11.17 -6.56 2.78
C LYS A 63 -10.77 -5.15 3.18
N GLU A 64 -11.24 -4.71 4.34
CA GLU A 64 -11.02 -3.36 4.84
C GLU A 64 -10.08 -3.37 6.04
N PHE A 65 -9.21 -2.36 6.08
CA PHE A 65 -8.25 -2.15 7.17
C PHE A 65 -8.26 -0.69 7.56
N LYS A 66 -8.47 -0.40 8.84
CA LYS A 66 -8.31 0.96 9.33
C LYS A 66 -6.83 1.35 9.32
N ILE A 67 -6.53 2.54 8.81
CA ILE A 67 -5.18 3.08 8.82
C ILE A 67 -4.86 3.61 10.20
N THR A 68 -3.82 3.06 10.83
CA THR A 68 -3.46 3.36 12.21
C THR A 68 -2.34 4.38 12.34
N ALA A 69 -1.49 4.50 11.32
CA ALA A 69 -0.44 5.52 11.27
C ALA A 69 0.01 5.75 9.84
N VAL A 70 0.48 6.95 9.54
CA VAL A 70 0.95 7.35 8.20
C VAL A 70 2.32 8.00 8.33
N GLY A 71 3.33 7.42 7.71
CA GLY A 71 4.68 7.99 7.69
C GLY A 71 4.71 9.34 6.97
N ASP A 72 5.61 10.22 7.37
CA ASP A 72 5.67 11.60 6.88
C ASP A 72 5.90 11.70 5.37
N LEU A 73 6.51 10.68 4.76
CA LEU A 73 6.80 10.67 3.33
C LEU A 73 5.84 9.81 2.50
N VAL A 74 4.83 9.19 3.14
CA VAL A 74 3.90 8.30 2.43
C VAL A 74 3.22 9.00 1.26
N ASN A 75 2.60 10.15 1.51
CA ASN A 75 1.84 10.85 0.47
C ASN A 75 2.75 11.35 -0.64
N LYS A 76 3.92 11.88 -0.29
CA LYS A 76 4.88 12.34 -1.29
C LYS A 76 5.40 11.20 -2.15
N ASN A 77 5.84 10.11 -1.54
CA ASN A 77 6.40 8.97 -2.27
C ASN A 77 5.33 8.28 -3.12
N LEU A 78 4.10 8.22 -2.63
CA LEU A 78 3.00 7.66 -3.39
C LEU A 78 2.70 8.51 -4.62
N ARG A 79 2.64 9.83 -4.45
CA ARG A 79 2.39 10.77 -5.56
C ARG A 79 3.49 10.72 -6.59
N ASP A 80 4.75 10.75 -6.14
CA ASP A 80 5.91 10.90 -7.04
C ASP A 80 6.36 9.58 -7.66
N LEU A 81 6.26 8.48 -6.91
CA LEU A 81 6.84 7.19 -7.28
C LEU A 81 5.84 6.04 -7.29
N GLY A 82 4.67 6.22 -6.70
CA GLY A 82 3.76 5.12 -6.43
C GLY A 82 4.35 4.09 -5.47
N HIS A 83 5.27 4.51 -4.60
CA HIS A 83 6.09 3.64 -3.77
C HIS A 83 5.85 3.89 -2.29
N ILE A 84 5.31 2.89 -1.61
CA ILE A 84 5.19 2.85 -0.15
C ILE A 84 5.29 1.41 0.32
N CYS A 85 5.64 1.24 1.60
CA CYS A 85 5.46 -0.04 2.28
C CYS A 85 4.15 0.01 3.06
N ILE A 86 3.35 -1.05 2.97
CA ILE A 86 2.16 -1.18 3.81
C ILE A 86 2.46 -2.23 4.87
N LYS A 87 2.38 -1.83 6.14
CA LYS A 87 2.61 -2.71 7.29
C LYS A 87 1.28 -3.06 7.93
N PHE A 88 0.97 -4.35 7.97
CA PHE A 88 -0.31 -4.86 8.52
C PHE A 88 -0.12 -5.28 9.98
N ASP A 89 0.53 -4.41 10.77
CA ASP A 89 0.89 -4.71 12.17
C ASP A 89 0.14 -3.90 13.22
N GLY A 90 -0.76 -3.01 12.78
CA GLY A 90 -1.55 -2.19 13.69
C GLY A 90 -0.77 -1.15 14.49
N ASN A 91 0.47 -0.86 14.10
CA ASN A 91 1.29 0.10 14.82
C ASN A 91 0.64 1.49 14.77
N LYS A 92 0.58 2.15 15.92
CA LYS A 92 -0.03 3.49 16.04
C LYS A 92 1.00 4.60 15.93
N ILE A 93 2.28 4.25 15.80
CA ILE A 93 3.37 5.20 15.64
C ILE A 93 4.04 4.89 14.31
N ALA A 94 4.17 5.92 13.46
CA ALA A 94 4.81 5.78 12.15
C ALA A 94 6.33 5.80 12.33
N GLU A 95 6.92 4.63 12.59
CA GLU A 95 8.36 4.50 12.82
C GLU A 95 9.18 4.80 11.56
N LEU A 96 8.67 4.41 10.38
CA LEU A 96 9.36 4.62 9.12
C LEU A 96 8.60 5.64 8.27
N PRO A 97 9.28 6.66 7.73
CA PRO A 97 8.60 7.75 7.01
C PRO A 97 7.90 7.29 5.73
N GLY A 98 8.37 6.22 5.09
CA GLY A 98 7.77 5.71 3.85
C GLY A 98 6.76 4.59 4.05
N SER A 99 6.31 4.34 5.28
CA SER A 99 5.42 3.22 5.57
C SER A 99 4.04 3.68 6.02
N LEU A 100 3.02 2.97 5.53
CA LEU A 100 1.63 3.11 5.92
C LEU A 100 1.30 1.94 6.84
N TYR A 101 0.72 2.21 8.01
CA TYR A 101 0.42 1.19 9.00
C TYR A 101 -1.09 1.00 9.08
N VAL A 102 -1.52 -0.25 9.00
CA VAL A 102 -2.93 -0.60 9.04
C VAL A 102 -3.18 -1.73 10.03
N GLU A 103 -4.44 -1.95 10.38
CA GLU A 103 -4.84 -2.98 11.33
C GLU A 103 -4.20 -4.34 11.03
N ASP A 104 -3.85 -5.06 12.11
CA ASP A 104 -3.28 -6.40 12.04
C ASP A 104 -4.38 -7.44 11.90
N ARG A 105 -4.85 -7.65 10.67
CA ARG A 105 -5.93 -8.58 10.34
C ARG A 105 -5.49 -9.58 9.28
N GLY A 106 -4.19 -9.82 9.16
CA GLY A 106 -3.60 -10.71 8.15
C GLY A 106 -3.40 -10.02 6.81
N ILE A 107 -2.49 -10.54 6.02
CA ILE A 107 -2.25 -10.05 4.66
C ILE A 107 -3.41 -10.54 3.77
N PRO A 108 -4.06 -9.65 3.00
CA PRO A 108 -5.12 -10.10 2.10
C PRO A 108 -4.56 -10.86 0.91
N ASN A 109 -5.37 -11.74 0.32
CA ASN A 109 -5.04 -12.31 -0.97
C ASN A 109 -5.04 -11.21 -2.01
N ILE A 110 -3.99 -11.16 -2.82
CA ILE A 110 -3.88 -10.16 -3.89
C ILE A 110 -3.62 -10.85 -5.22
N ASN A 111 -4.23 -10.31 -6.27
CA ASN A 111 -4.11 -10.84 -7.63
C ASN A 111 -4.00 -9.69 -8.62
N ILE A 112 -3.43 -9.97 -9.78
CA ILE A 112 -3.40 -9.00 -10.87
C ILE A 112 -4.82 -8.58 -11.21
N GLY A 113 -5.04 -7.27 -11.34
CA GLY A 113 -6.35 -6.69 -11.61
C GLY A 113 -7.10 -6.25 -10.36
N ASP A 114 -6.61 -6.61 -9.18
CA ASP A 114 -7.24 -6.19 -7.92
C ASP A 114 -7.07 -4.70 -7.68
N SER A 115 -8.08 -4.09 -7.05
CA SER A 115 -8.05 -2.67 -6.68
C SER A 115 -7.48 -2.47 -5.30
N ILE A 116 -6.72 -1.41 -5.14
CA ILE A 116 -6.26 -0.90 -3.84
C ILE A 116 -6.83 0.50 -3.72
N ILE A 117 -7.68 0.72 -2.72
CA ILE A 117 -8.41 1.98 -2.54
C ILE A 117 -8.26 2.45 -1.11
N VAL A 118 -8.13 3.77 -0.93
CA VAL A 118 -8.24 4.40 0.39
C VAL A 118 -9.45 5.32 0.37
N GLU A 119 -10.31 5.20 1.38
CA GLU A 119 -11.54 5.98 1.52
C GLU A 119 -11.60 6.67 2.87
N ARG A 120 -12.36 7.77 2.90
CA ARG A 120 -12.61 8.55 4.13
C ARG A 120 -14.09 8.73 4.37
#